data_404be6a8416d453ec68f762c2af75af4
#
_entry.id   404be6a8416d453ec68f762c2af75af4
#
_cell.length_a   1.000
_cell.length_b   1.000
_cell.length_c   1.000
_cell.angle_alpha   90.00
_cell.angle_beta   90.00
_cell.angle_gamma   90.00
#
_symmetry.space_group_name_H-M   'P 1'
#
loop_
_entity.id
_entity.type
_entity.pdbx_description
1 polymer ?
#
loop_
_entity_poly.entity_id
_entity_poly.type
_entity_poly.pdbx_seq_one_letter_code
_entity_poly.pdbx_strand_id
1 'polypeptide(L)'
;MKEFVITITPRLYETDALGHINNATIAAWFEVVRVRFLESMAEASPDIVKSWILASVQIDFVGETFYGADVTAKIVEASIGNSSFTLQCEMEQGDKQTVRGKAVLVHMDPQSKSPARIPDSLREKLAAL
;
A
#
# COMPACT_ATOMS: atom_id res chain seq x y z
N MET A 1 0.62 6.41 -17.24
CA MET A 1 0.23 6.00 -15.89
C MET A 1 1.29 6.37 -14.90
N LYS A 2 0.89 6.91 -13.79
CA LYS A 2 1.80 7.47 -12.81
C LYS A 2 1.80 6.63 -11.55
N GLU A 3 2.87 5.91 -11.32
CA GLU A 3 3.04 5.10 -10.12
C GLU A 3 3.28 5.99 -8.90
N PHE A 4 2.81 5.56 -7.74
CA PHE A 4 3.17 6.18 -6.47
C PHE A 4 4.34 5.41 -5.89
N VAL A 5 5.44 6.09 -5.57
CA VAL A 5 6.70 5.47 -5.20
C VAL A 5 7.22 6.05 -3.90
N ILE A 6 7.66 5.19 -2.98
CA ILE A 6 8.42 5.61 -1.80
C ILE A 6 9.68 4.75 -1.68
N THR A 7 10.67 5.27 -0.96
CA THR A 7 11.89 4.54 -0.64
C THR A 7 11.88 4.18 0.84
N ILE A 8 12.18 2.91 1.13
CA ILE A 8 12.27 2.40 2.50
C ILE A 8 13.70 1.94 2.74
N THR A 9 14.31 2.43 3.80
CA THR A 9 15.63 1.97 4.22
C THR A 9 15.45 0.91 5.30
N PRO A 10 15.82 -0.36 5.02
CA PRO A 10 15.70 -1.43 6.01
C PRO A 10 16.53 -1.16 7.26
N ARG A 11 16.00 -1.51 8.42
CA ARG A 11 16.67 -1.36 9.69
C ARG A 11 17.14 -2.72 10.20
N LEU A 12 18.23 -2.74 10.95
CA LEU A 12 18.82 -4.01 11.42
C LEU A 12 17.82 -4.82 12.26
N TYR A 13 17.02 -4.15 13.11
CA TYR A 13 16.04 -4.85 13.94
C TYR A 13 14.88 -5.46 13.14
N GLU A 14 14.79 -5.16 11.86
CA GLU A 14 13.76 -5.70 10.97
C GLU A 14 14.18 -7.03 10.34
N THR A 15 15.39 -7.49 10.59
CA THR A 15 15.88 -8.74 10.04
C THR A 15 15.48 -9.93 10.89
N ASP A 16 15.43 -11.09 10.26
CA ASP A 16 15.27 -12.38 10.93
C ASP A 16 16.64 -13.00 11.21
N ALA A 17 16.66 -14.26 11.67
CA ALA A 17 17.89 -14.98 12.02
C ALA A 17 18.81 -15.23 10.81
N LEU A 18 18.30 -15.10 9.58
CA LEU A 18 19.04 -15.36 8.34
C LEU A 18 19.51 -14.09 7.63
N GLY A 19 19.28 -12.93 8.23
CA GLY A 19 19.62 -11.64 7.61
C GLY A 19 18.61 -11.14 6.60
N HIS A 20 17.52 -11.86 6.38
CA HIS A 20 16.41 -11.42 5.55
C HIS A 20 15.51 -10.50 6.35
N ILE A 21 14.82 -9.60 5.65
CA ILE A 21 13.80 -8.79 6.30
C ILE A 21 12.63 -9.71 6.68
N ASN A 22 12.17 -9.57 7.91
CA ASN A 22 11.08 -10.37 8.46
C ASN A 22 9.80 -10.19 7.64
N ASN A 23 9.08 -11.29 7.40
CA ASN A 23 7.83 -11.27 6.62
C ASN A 23 6.80 -10.30 7.20
N ALA A 24 6.69 -10.25 8.52
CA ALA A 24 5.75 -9.33 9.18
C ALA A 24 6.15 -7.86 8.95
N THR A 25 7.44 -7.58 8.88
CA THR A 25 7.94 -6.25 8.57
C THR A 25 7.57 -5.84 7.15
N ILE A 26 7.69 -6.76 6.19
CA ILE A 26 7.29 -6.48 4.81
C ILE A 26 5.80 -6.16 4.73
N ALA A 27 4.96 -6.87 5.48
CA ALA A 27 3.54 -6.55 5.57
C ALA A 27 3.30 -5.14 6.14
N ALA A 28 4.08 -4.75 7.15
CA ALA A 28 4.03 -3.39 7.71
C ALA A 28 4.48 -2.35 6.69
N TRP A 29 5.49 -2.62 5.89
CA TRP A 29 5.93 -1.73 4.82
C TRP A 29 4.85 -1.55 3.75
N PHE A 30 4.11 -2.61 3.44
CA PHE A 30 2.99 -2.49 2.52
C PHE A 30 1.92 -1.56 3.10
N GLU A 31 1.66 -1.63 4.39
CA GLU A 31 0.75 -0.67 5.04
C GLU A 31 1.29 0.76 4.92
N VAL A 32 2.59 0.96 5.15
CA VAL A 32 3.19 2.30 5.05
C VAL A 32 2.97 2.89 3.65
N VAL A 33 3.22 2.13 2.59
CA VAL A 33 3.05 2.66 1.23
C VAL A 33 1.58 2.92 0.91
N ARG A 34 0.66 2.07 1.38
CA ARG A 34 -0.78 2.31 1.21
C ARG A 34 -1.24 3.59 1.90
N VAL A 35 -0.84 3.75 3.16
CA VAL A 35 -1.25 4.92 3.96
C VAL A 35 -0.68 6.19 3.36
N ARG A 36 0.60 6.18 2.97
CA ARG A 36 1.23 7.32 2.30
C ARG A 36 0.50 7.66 1.00
N PHE A 37 0.09 6.65 0.23
CA PHE A 37 -0.68 6.85 -0.98
C PHE A 37 -2.05 7.49 -0.69
N LEU A 38 -2.78 6.96 0.30
CA LEU A 38 -4.07 7.53 0.71
C LEU A 38 -3.94 8.98 1.18
N GLU A 39 -2.91 9.26 1.98
CA GLU A 39 -2.62 10.63 2.43
C GLU A 39 -2.34 11.57 1.27
N SER A 40 -1.64 11.08 0.24
CA SER A 40 -1.35 11.90 -0.95
C SER A 40 -2.62 12.25 -1.72
N MET A 41 -3.63 11.40 -1.69
CA MET A 41 -4.93 11.68 -2.32
C MET A 41 -5.81 12.61 -1.49
N ALA A 42 -5.59 12.62 -0.18
CA ALA A 42 -6.40 13.39 0.75
C ALA A 42 -6.21 14.89 0.61
N GLU A 43 -5.05 15.32 0.16
CA GLU A 43 -4.63 16.71 0.02
C GLU A 43 -4.87 17.52 1.29
N ALA A 44 -6.08 18.05 1.50
CA ALA A 44 -6.42 18.90 2.62
C ALA A 44 -7.27 18.24 3.69
N SER A 45 -7.58 16.94 3.56
CA SER A 45 -8.45 16.24 4.52
C SER A 45 -7.70 15.11 5.22
N PRO A 46 -7.17 15.36 6.44
CA PRO A 46 -6.45 14.32 7.19
C PRO A 46 -7.34 13.17 7.63
N ASP A 47 -8.66 13.33 7.57
CA ASP A 47 -9.59 12.29 8.02
C ASP A 47 -9.86 11.22 6.95
N ILE A 48 -9.34 11.40 5.74
CA ILE A 48 -9.62 10.44 4.67
C ILE A 48 -9.12 9.04 5.01
N VAL A 49 -7.99 8.94 5.72
CA VAL A 49 -7.42 7.66 6.12
C VAL A 49 -8.38 6.89 7.03
N LYS A 50 -9.17 7.61 7.82
CA LYS A 50 -10.15 7.01 8.74
C LYS A 50 -11.40 6.49 8.05
N SER A 51 -11.60 6.86 6.78
CA SER A 51 -12.76 6.43 5.99
C SER A 51 -12.53 5.10 5.29
N TRP A 52 -11.35 4.51 5.45
CA TRP A 52 -10.97 3.30 4.73
C TRP A 52 -10.69 2.17 5.69
N ILE A 53 -11.24 1.00 5.37
CA ILE A 53 -10.97 -0.22 6.13
C ILE A 53 -10.31 -1.22 5.20
N LEU A 54 -9.23 -1.82 5.68
CA LEU A 54 -8.58 -2.92 4.96
C LEU A 54 -9.43 -4.17 5.10
N ALA A 55 -9.95 -4.66 3.98
CA ALA A 55 -10.79 -5.86 3.95
C ALA A 55 -9.98 -7.12 3.62
N SER A 56 -8.91 -6.99 2.85
CA SER A 56 -8.13 -8.14 2.41
C SER A 56 -6.73 -7.66 2.04
N VAL A 57 -5.73 -8.49 2.31
CA VAL A 57 -4.37 -8.26 1.85
C VAL A 57 -3.77 -9.60 1.44
N GLN A 58 -3.08 -9.58 0.29
CA GLN A 58 -2.33 -10.72 -0.19
C GLN A 58 -0.91 -10.24 -0.48
N ILE A 59 0.07 -10.99 -0.02
CA ILE A 59 1.49 -10.65 -0.23
C ILE A 59 2.20 -11.91 -0.73
N ASP A 60 2.85 -11.77 -1.89
CA ASP A 60 3.68 -12.83 -2.45
C ASP A 60 5.15 -12.43 -2.32
N PHE A 61 5.93 -13.27 -1.67
CA PHE A 61 7.36 -13.08 -1.50
C PHE A 61 8.06 -13.74 -2.68
N VAL A 62 8.24 -12.97 -3.75
CA VAL A 62 8.78 -13.50 -5.02
C VAL A 62 10.30 -13.48 -5.06
N GLY A 63 10.94 -12.84 -4.10
CA GLY A 63 12.38 -12.80 -3.91
C GLY A 63 12.70 -12.50 -2.46
N GLU A 64 13.97 -12.50 -2.12
CA GLU A 64 14.42 -12.20 -0.77
C GLU A 64 14.76 -10.72 -0.65
N THR A 65 14.37 -10.11 0.47
CA THR A 65 14.69 -8.72 0.80
C THR A 65 15.70 -8.73 1.93
N PHE A 66 16.77 -7.96 1.79
CA PHE A 66 17.89 -7.97 2.74
C PHE A 66 18.09 -6.60 3.39
N TYR A 67 18.77 -6.62 4.51
CA TYR A 67 19.34 -5.42 5.12
C TYR A 67 20.51 -4.92 4.28
N GLY A 68 20.73 -3.62 4.25
CA GLY A 68 21.93 -3.02 3.66
C GLY A 68 21.71 -2.32 2.32
N ALA A 69 20.52 -2.38 1.77
CA ALA A 69 20.16 -1.67 0.54
C ALA A 69 18.73 -1.17 0.63
N ASP A 70 18.45 -0.02 0.04
CA ASP A 70 17.12 0.56 0.04
C ASP A 70 16.14 -0.28 -0.78
N VAL A 71 14.89 -0.25 -0.35
CA VAL A 71 13.76 -0.88 -1.04
C VAL A 71 12.89 0.21 -1.65
N THR A 72 12.53 0.02 -2.91
CA THR A 72 11.55 0.87 -3.58
C THR A 72 10.19 0.20 -3.49
N ALA A 73 9.22 0.85 -2.86
CA ALA A 73 7.86 0.37 -2.75
C ALA A 73 6.94 1.23 -3.61
N LYS A 74 6.12 0.58 -4.43
CA LYS A 74 5.29 1.24 -5.44
C LYS A 74 3.84 0.81 -5.35
N ILE A 75 2.92 1.75 -5.52
CA ILE A 75 1.53 1.44 -5.86
C ILE A 75 1.44 1.62 -7.37
N VAL A 76 1.17 0.54 -8.08
CA VAL A 76 1.27 0.52 -9.55
C VAL A 76 -0.08 0.54 -10.24
N GLU A 77 -1.14 0.14 -9.57
CA GLU A 77 -2.46 0.06 -10.17
C GLU A 77 -3.56 0.12 -9.11
N ALA A 78 -4.70 0.70 -9.48
CA ALA A 78 -5.92 0.67 -8.68
C ALA A 78 -7.09 0.19 -9.52
N SER A 79 -7.82 -0.79 -9.01
CA SER A 79 -9.09 -1.26 -9.58
C SER A 79 -10.23 -0.76 -8.70
N ILE A 80 -11.18 -0.04 -9.28
CA ILE A 80 -12.18 0.71 -8.51
C ILE A 80 -13.55 0.04 -8.64
N GLY A 81 -14.15 -0.33 -7.49
CA GLY A 81 -15.52 -0.81 -7.41
C GLY A 81 -16.46 0.30 -6.94
N ASN A 82 -17.63 -0.07 -6.46
CA ASN A 82 -18.58 0.91 -5.94
C ASN A 82 -18.13 1.51 -4.61
N SER A 83 -17.93 0.67 -3.60
CA SER A 83 -17.49 1.08 -2.25
C SER A 83 -16.10 0.60 -1.91
N SER A 84 -15.42 -0.10 -2.81
CA SER A 84 -14.08 -0.64 -2.56
C SER A 84 -13.16 -0.39 -3.74
N PHE A 85 -11.86 -0.44 -3.47
CA PHE A 85 -10.85 -0.46 -4.52
C PHE A 85 -9.73 -1.40 -4.12
N THR A 86 -9.05 -1.93 -5.13
CA THR A 86 -7.90 -2.82 -4.93
C THR A 86 -6.66 -2.10 -5.38
N LEU A 87 -5.66 -2.04 -4.50
CA LEU A 87 -4.35 -1.50 -4.85
C LEU A 87 -3.38 -2.64 -5.10
N GLN A 88 -2.59 -2.52 -6.17
CA GLN A 88 -1.48 -3.42 -6.42
C GLN A 88 -0.18 -2.74 -6.05
N CYS A 89 0.63 -3.45 -5.28
CA CYS A 89 1.91 -2.97 -4.78
C CYS A 89 3.04 -3.87 -5.29
N GLU A 90 4.16 -3.26 -5.59
CA GLU A 90 5.40 -3.97 -5.90
C GLU A 90 6.53 -3.39 -5.08
N MET A 91 7.45 -4.26 -4.64
CA MET A 91 8.66 -3.81 -3.98
C MET A 91 9.86 -4.37 -4.71
N GLU A 92 10.89 -3.54 -4.80
CA GLU A 92 12.13 -3.88 -5.49
C GLU A 92 13.32 -3.53 -4.62
N GLN A 93 14.34 -4.37 -4.67
CA GLN A 93 15.63 -4.07 -4.04
C GLN A 93 16.70 -4.24 -5.11
N GLY A 94 17.39 -3.15 -5.43
CA GLY A 94 18.24 -3.11 -6.62
C GLY A 94 17.36 -3.17 -7.87
N ASP A 95 17.71 -4.07 -8.78
CA ASP A 95 16.96 -4.31 -10.02
C ASP A 95 16.02 -5.53 -9.91
N LYS A 96 15.82 -6.04 -8.70
CA LYS A 96 15.11 -7.29 -8.47
C LYS A 96 13.80 -7.04 -7.76
N GLN A 97 12.69 -7.55 -8.32
CA GLN A 97 11.42 -7.54 -7.62
C GLN A 97 11.45 -8.57 -6.51
N THR A 98 11.10 -8.16 -5.30
CA THR A 98 11.11 -9.04 -4.12
C THR A 98 9.72 -9.32 -3.59
N VAL A 99 8.75 -8.43 -3.85
CA VAL A 99 7.39 -8.55 -3.31
C VAL A 99 6.37 -8.09 -4.33
N ARG A 100 5.24 -8.80 -4.41
CA ARG A 100 4.01 -8.34 -5.06
C ARG A 100 2.88 -8.45 -4.07
N GLY A 101 2.02 -7.46 -4.06
CA GLY A 101 0.90 -7.48 -3.12
C GLY A 101 -0.36 -6.85 -3.68
N LYS A 102 -1.48 -7.23 -3.08
CA LYS A 102 -2.79 -6.63 -3.33
C LYS A 102 -3.42 -6.29 -1.99
N ALA A 103 -4.11 -5.17 -1.95
CA ALA A 103 -4.90 -4.80 -0.78
C ALA A 103 -6.27 -4.31 -1.25
N VAL A 104 -7.32 -4.83 -0.63
CA VAL A 104 -8.69 -4.37 -0.87
C VAL A 104 -9.08 -3.46 0.28
N LEU A 105 -9.47 -2.24 -0.06
CA LEU A 105 -9.87 -1.21 0.88
C LEU A 105 -11.34 -0.86 0.64
N VAL A 106 -12.11 -0.76 1.72
CA VAL A 106 -13.54 -0.44 1.66
C VAL A 106 -13.75 0.96 2.22
N HIS A 107 -14.44 1.78 1.45
CA HIS A 107 -14.82 3.13 1.88
C HIS A 107 -16.01 3.03 2.84
N MET A 108 -15.90 3.68 3.98
CA MET A 108 -16.91 3.65 5.03
C MET A 108 -17.47 5.04 5.27
N ASP A 109 -18.77 5.10 5.50
CA ASP A 109 -19.37 6.32 6.03
C ASP A 109 -19.01 6.39 7.51
N PRO A 110 -18.34 7.48 7.97
CA PRO A 110 -17.89 7.57 9.35
C PRO A 110 -19.02 7.63 10.36
N GLN A 111 -20.22 8.06 9.99
CA GLN A 111 -21.36 8.14 10.88
C GLN A 111 -22.09 6.82 11.04
N SER A 112 -22.50 6.21 9.92
CA SER A 112 -23.23 4.94 9.93
C SER A 112 -22.32 3.73 10.13
N LYS A 113 -21.01 3.90 9.92
CA LYS A 113 -19.99 2.82 9.96
C LYS A 113 -20.34 1.66 9.02
N SER A 114 -20.94 1.98 7.88
CA SER A 114 -21.29 1.03 6.84
C SER A 114 -20.59 1.38 5.53
N PRO A 115 -20.39 0.41 4.60
CA PRO A 115 -19.79 0.70 3.32
C PRO A 115 -20.57 1.79 2.57
N ALA A 116 -19.85 2.69 1.93
CA ALA A 116 -20.41 3.80 1.18
C ALA A 116 -19.69 3.96 -0.15
N ARG A 117 -20.41 4.48 -1.15
CA ARG A 117 -19.83 4.71 -2.48
C ARG A 117 -18.61 5.63 -2.38
N ILE A 118 -17.57 5.28 -3.11
CA ILE A 118 -16.36 6.10 -3.19
C ILE A 118 -16.72 7.45 -3.85
N PRO A 119 -16.40 8.59 -3.21
CA PRO A 119 -16.67 9.90 -3.78
C PRO A 119 -16.01 10.10 -5.16
N ASP A 120 -16.68 10.85 -6.03
CA ASP A 120 -16.18 11.04 -7.41
C ASP A 120 -14.79 11.66 -7.46
N SER A 121 -14.48 12.59 -6.56
CA SER A 121 -13.15 13.22 -6.51
C SER A 121 -12.04 12.19 -6.24
N LEU A 122 -12.32 11.21 -5.39
CA LEU A 122 -11.38 10.14 -5.10
C LEU A 122 -11.30 9.13 -6.25
N ARG A 123 -12.44 8.85 -6.89
CA ARG A 123 -12.46 7.96 -8.06
C ARG A 123 -11.56 8.48 -9.17
N GLU A 124 -11.59 9.81 -9.41
CA GLU A 124 -10.75 10.44 -10.41
C GLU A 124 -9.25 10.28 -10.09
N LYS A 125 -8.89 10.48 -8.82
CA LYS A 125 -7.49 10.34 -8.39
C LYS A 125 -7.00 8.90 -8.48
N LEU A 126 -7.84 7.94 -8.09
CA LEU A 126 -7.52 6.52 -8.20
C LEU A 126 -7.34 6.11 -9.67
N ALA A 127 -8.18 6.61 -10.56
CA ALA A 127 -8.11 6.28 -11.97
C ALA A 127 -6.87 6.86 -12.65
N ALA A 128 -6.20 7.84 -12.04
CA ALA A 128 -4.99 8.45 -12.60
C ALA A 128 -3.71 7.62 -12.38
N LEU A 129 -3.79 6.55 -11.61
CA LEU A 129 -2.66 5.63 -11.39
C LEU A 129 -2.28 4.87 -12.65
#